data_615495f5dff85bce64039837b65dbf97
#
_entry.id   615495f5dff85bce64039837b65dbf97
#
_cell.length_a   1.000
_cell.length_b   1.000
_cell.length_c   1.000
_cell.angle_alpha   90.00
_cell.angle_beta   90.00
_cell.angle_gamma   90.00
#
_symmetry.space_group_name_H-M   'P 1'
#
loop_
_entity.id
_entity.type
_entity.pdbx_description
1 polymer ?
#
loop_
_entity_poly.entity_id
_entity_poly.type
_entity_poly.pdbx_seq_one_letter_code
_entity_poly.pdbx_strand_id
1 'polypeptide(L)'
;MSAETKNTLTHATYTKASSLRIAWLIAWRQMVEAIRTRSALVMTGFFLVFQTVLVWISLGPMLHGPLSPRGMSFAGTFMAFYLLFVGLMPSTPAIGIASGVFAGDKERGCLTPLLVTPASNTAIFAGKVLGAVLPALAYSVIGILVYLAEIALLYGPDKLALLPVGLSLLILLVIPALALLGATVASLISSRVTTFQSAQNYSSLLLLVLWFALLGLVFLVSIWGLWVFAAVVAAIFALDVLLIVVGANTWRREEVMARQ
;
A
#
# COMPACT_ATOMS: atom_id res chain seq x y z
N MET A 1 10.84 59.55 27.60
CA MET A 1 9.70 58.59 27.73
C MET A 1 9.50 57.99 26.38
N SER A 2 10.20 57.07 26.05
CA SER A 2 10.54 55.74 26.38
C SER A 2 9.82 54.79 25.45
N ALA A 3 10.61 54.33 24.49
CA ALA A 3 10.28 53.46 23.37
C ALA A 3 10.19 51.96 23.77
N GLU A 4 9.66 51.67 24.94
CA GLU A 4 9.73 50.33 25.55
C GLU A 4 8.43 49.50 25.43
N THR A 5 7.46 49.98 24.65
CA THR A 5 6.16 49.33 24.53
C THR A 5 5.97 48.54 23.24
N LYS A 6 7.02 48.15 22.56
CA LYS A 6 6.86 47.53 21.23
C LYS A 6 7.43 46.10 21.06
N ASN A 7 7.68 45.37 22.10
CA ASN A 7 8.22 44.04 21.96
C ASN A 7 7.48 42.93 22.71
N THR A 8 6.21 43.11 22.98
CA THR A 8 5.29 41.98 23.25
C THR A 8 4.65 41.53 21.95
N LEU A 9 5.45 41.38 20.90
CA LEU A 9 5.05 40.55 19.81
C LEU A 9 4.96 39.13 20.35
N THR A 10 3.72 38.74 20.64
CA THR A 10 3.21 37.40 20.79
C THR A 10 4.17 36.40 20.15
N HIS A 11 5.02 35.77 20.95
CA HIS A 11 5.52 34.46 20.67
C HIS A 11 4.29 33.60 20.63
N ALA A 12 3.66 33.51 19.44
CA ALA A 12 2.70 32.48 19.14
C ALA A 12 3.41 31.20 19.55
N THR A 13 2.99 30.63 20.65
CA THR A 13 3.40 29.31 21.09
C THR A 13 2.99 28.36 19.98
N TYR A 14 3.87 28.16 19.00
CA TYR A 14 3.77 27.11 18.04
C TYR A 14 3.77 25.83 18.85
N THR A 15 2.59 25.37 19.20
CA THR A 15 2.42 24.03 19.74
C THR A 15 3.06 23.08 18.75
N LYS A 16 4.19 22.51 19.14
CA LYS A 16 4.98 21.58 18.35
C LYS A 16 4.04 20.42 17.98
N ALA A 17 3.42 20.51 16.81
CA ALA A 17 2.49 19.48 16.36
C ALA A 17 3.22 18.15 16.42
N SER A 18 2.61 17.13 17.02
CA SER A 18 3.26 15.83 17.14
C SER A 18 3.66 15.33 15.76
N SER A 19 4.83 14.74 15.64
CA SER A 19 5.34 14.21 14.36
C SER A 19 4.34 13.28 13.67
N LEU A 20 3.55 12.55 14.45
CA LEU A 20 2.46 11.71 13.96
C LEU A 20 1.34 12.51 13.29
N ARG A 21 0.94 13.64 13.87
CA ARG A 21 -0.10 14.49 13.28
C ARG A 21 0.35 15.08 11.94
N ILE A 22 1.62 15.48 11.84
CA ILE A 22 2.19 15.98 10.58
C ILE A 22 2.24 14.89 9.53
N ALA A 23 2.73 13.69 9.87
CA ALA A 23 2.75 12.54 8.98
C ALA A 23 1.34 12.19 8.47
N TRP A 24 0.35 12.20 9.35
CA TRP A 24 -1.04 11.96 9.00
C TRP A 24 -1.62 13.01 8.04
N LEU A 25 -1.35 14.28 8.27
CA LEU A 25 -1.81 15.37 7.39
C LEU A 25 -1.22 15.23 5.98
N ILE A 26 0.07 14.89 5.88
CA ILE A 26 0.73 14.65 4.59
C ILE A 26 0.08 13.43 3.90
N ALA A 27 -0.11 12.34 4.62
CA ALA A 27 -0.72 11.12 4.11
C ALA A 27 -2.15 11.35 3.63
N TRP A 28 -2.96 12.04 4.42
CA TRP A 28 -4.34 12.37 4.09
C TRP A 28 -4.45 13.22 2.83
N ARG A 29 -3.63 14.25 2.70
CA ARG A 29 -3.60 15.09 1.51
C ARG A 29 -3.30 14.27 0.26
N GLN A 30 -2.26 13.44 0.30
CA GLN A 30 -1.90 12.58 -0.84
C GLN A 30 -2.99 11.56 -1.17
N MET A 31 -3.62 10.99 -0.15
CA MET A 31 -4.74 10.07 -0.33
C MET A 31 -5.89 10.74 -1.09
N VAL A 32 -6.29 11.95 -0.66
CA VAL A 32 -7.38 12.69 -1.32
C VAL A 32 -7.03 13.06 -2.75
N GLU A 33 -5.80 13.50 -3.01
CA GLU A 33 -5.31 13.78 -4.36
C GLU A 33 -5.33 12.53 -5.24
N ALA A 34 -4.87 11.39 -4.74
CA ALA A 34 -4.83 10.12 -5.47
C ALA A 34 -6.25 9.61 -5.82
N ILE A 35 -7.18 9.63 -4.87
CA ILE A 35 -8.55 9.14 -5.08
C ILE A 35 -9.33 10.03 -6.06
N ARG A 36 -9.08 11.34 -6.07
CA ARG A 36 -9.78 12.28 -6.96
C ARG A 36 -9.27 12.27 -8.40
N THR A 37 -8.18 11.60 -8.68
CA THR A 37 -7.59 11.54 -10.02
C THR A 37 -8.47 10.69 -10.94
N ARG A 38 -8.90 11.23 -12.09
CA ARG A 38 -9.74 10.49 -13.05
C ARG A 38 -9.12 9.17 -13.49
N SER A 39 -7.79 9.15 -13.67
CA SER A 39 -7.08 7.93 -14.02
C SER A 39 -7.18 6.84 -12.94
N ALA A 40 -7.16 7.21 -11.66
CA ALA A 40 -7.33 6.25 -10.57
C ALA A 40 -8.73 5.63 -10.56
N LEU A 41 -9.78 6.44 -10.79
CA LEU A 41 -11.16 5.95 -10.87
C LEU A 41 -11.35 5.01 -12.06
N VAL A 42 -10.83 5.37 -13.24
CA VAL A 42 -10.90 4.53 -14.44
C VAL A 42 -10.17 3.21 -14.23
N MET A 43 -8.95 3.26 -13.68
CA MET A 43 -8.17 2.06 -13.36
C MET A 43 -8.87 1.16 -12.33
N THR A 44 -9.43 1.74 -11.28
CA THR A 44 -10.20 0.97 -10.29
C THR A 44 -11.41 0.31 -10.92
N GLY A 45 -12.19 1.04 -11.72
CA GLY A 45 -13.31 0.48 -12.47
C GLY A 45 -12.89 -0.66 -13.40
N PHE A 46 -11.79 -0.48 -14.13
CA PHE A 46 -11.22 -1.54 -14.97
C PHE A 46 -10.83 -2.78 -14.16
N PHE A 47 -10.14 -2.60 -13.02
CA PHE A 47 -9.75 -3.72 -12.16
C PHE A 47 -10.97 -4.46 -11.59
N LEU A 48 -12.02 -3.75 -11.18
CA LEU A 48 -13.24 -4.37 -10.67
C LEU A 48 -13.93 -5.21 -11.76
N VAL A 49 -14.09 -4.67 -12.97
CA VAL A 49 -14.66 -5.43 -14.09
C VAL A 49 -13.78 -6.63 -14.45
N PHE A 50 -12.48 -6.44 -14.54
CA PHE A 50 -11.52 -7.50 -14.85
C PHE A 50 -11.58 -8.62 -13.79
N GLN A 51 -11.62 -8.25 -12.51
CA GLN A 51 -11.78 -9.16 -11.39
C GLN A 51 -13.07 -9.99 -11.52
N THR A 52 -14.21 -9.33 -11.76
CA THR A 52 -15.51 -9.99 -11.92
C THR A 52 -15.47 -11.05 -13.05
N VAL A 53 -14.90 -10.68 -14.18
CA VAL A 53 -14.73 -11.63 -15.31
C VAL A 53 -13.84 -12.80 -14.93
N LEU A 54 -12.73 -12.55 -14.24
CA LEU A 54 -11.83 -13.62 -13.77
C LEU A 54 -12.50 -14.54 -12.74
N VAL A 55 -13.25 -13.99 -11.78
CA VAL A 55 -14.03 -14.77 -10.81
C VAL A 55 -15.00 -15.68 -11.54
N TRP A 56 -15.73 -15.15 -12.51
CA TRP A 56 -16.71 -15.91 -13.27
C TRP A 56 -16.07 -17.05 -14.07
N ILE A 57 -14.95 -16.81 -14.73
CA ILE A 57 -14.25 -17.81 -15.55
C ILE A 57 -13.56 -18.88 -14.68
N SER A 58 -12.92 -18.48 -13.58
CA SER A 58 -12.09 -19.38 -12.77
C SER A 58 -12.87 -20.13 -11.69
N LEU A 59 -13.77 -19.47 -10.98
CA LEU A 59 -14.56 -20.04 -9.90
C LEU A 59 -15.92 -20.59 -10.37
N GLY A 60 -16.48 -20.04 -11.46
CA GLY A 60 -17.77 -20.46 -11.99
C GLY A 60 -17.89 -21.95 -12.22
N PRO A 61 -17.04 -22.58 -13.05
CA PRO A 61 -17.09 -24.00 -13.30
C PRO A 61 -16.93 -24.86 -12.04
N MET A 62 -16.23 -24.33 -11.04
CA MET A 62 -15.94 -25.03 -9.80
C MET A 62 -17.08 -24.95 -8.79
N LEU A 63 -17.78 -23.82 -8.70
CA LEU A 63 -18.80 -23.58 -7.68
C LEU A 63 -20.23 -23.93 -8.09
N HIS A 64 -20.52 -24.10 -9.40
CA HIS A 64 -21.86 -24.43 -9.88
C HIS A 64 -22.24 -25.90 -9.70
N GLY A 65 -21.27 -26.81 -9.46
CA GLY A 65 -21.52 -28.25 -9.31
C GLY A 65 -21.53 -28.74 -7.86
N PRO A 66 -22.01 -29.98 -7.64
CA PRO A 66 -21.86 -30.62 -6.34
C PRO A 66 -20.38 -30.91 -6.08
N LEU A 67 -19.88 -30.40 -4.95
CA LEU A 67 -18.49 -30.56 -4.54
C LEU A 67 -18.33 -31.81 -3.69
N SER A 68 -17.36 -32.69 -4.03
CA SER A 68 -16.88 -33.69 -3.11
C SER A 68 -16.18 -33.08 -1.90
N PRO A 69 -16.01 -33.79 -0.77
CA PRO A 69 -15.31 -33.24 0.40
C PRO A 69 -13.88 -32.69 0.09
N ARG A 70 -13.16 -33.39 -0.81
CA ARG A 70 -11.84 -32.92 -1.30
C ARG A 70 -11.99 -31.69 -2.20
N GLY A 71 -13.04 -31.65 -3.02
CA GLY A 71 -13.37 -30.51 -3.88
C GLY A 71 -13.71 -29.26 -3.06
N MET A 72 -14.42 -29.40 -1.93
CA MET A 72 -14.73 -28.29 -1.02
C MET A 72 -13.46 -27.69 -0.41
N SER A 73 -12.54 -28.52 0.08
CA SER A 73 -11.27 -28.05 0.65
C SER A 73 -10.40 -27.34 -0.42
N PHE A 74 -10.31 -27.89 -1.62
CA PHE A 74 -9.59 -27.27 -2.73
C PHE A 74 -10.25 -25.95 -3.14
N ALA A 75 -11.58 -25.91 -3.28
CA ALA A 75 -12.33 -24.69 -3.60
C ALA A 75 -12.09 -23.58 -2.58
N GLY A 76 -12.19 -23.90 -1.29
CA GLY A 76 -11.95 -22.93 -0.21
C GLY A 76 -10.53 -22.37 -0.23
N THR A 77 -9.53 -23.23 -0.41
CA THR A 77 -8.12 -22.81 -0.51
C THR A 77 -7.91 -21.93 -1.74
N PHE A 78 -8.46 -22.33 -2.89
CA PHE A 78 -8.36 -21.55 -4.13
C PHE A 78 -9.05 -20.18 -4.00
N MET A 79 -10.24 -20.15 -3.40
CA MET A 79 -10.95 -18.90 -3.08
C MET A 79 -10.14 -17.98 -2.17
N ALA A 80 -9.45 -18.53 -1.16
CA ALA A 80 -8.60 -17.76 -0.29
C ALA A 80 -7.38 -17.15 -1.02
N PHE A 81 -6.71 -17.92 -1.88
CA PHE A 81 -5.65 -17.37 -2.72
C PHE A 81 -6.17 -16.35 -3.74
N TYR A 82 -7.39 -16.54 -4.21
CA TYR A 82 -8.03 -15.54 -5.05
C TYR A 82 -8.30 -14.24 -4.31
N LEU A 83 -8.69 -14.31 -3.03
CA LEU A 83 -8.81 -13.17 -2.13
C LEU A 83 -7.48 -12.37 -2.03
N LEU A 84 -6.34 -13.09 -1.97
CA LEU A 84 -5.02 -12.47 -1.98
C LEU A 84 -4.77 -11.71 -3.30
N PHE A 85 -5.07 -12.34 -4.43
CA PHE A 85 -4.93 -11.71 -5.74
C PHE A 85 -5.78 -10.45 -5.86
N VAL A 86 -7.05 -10.53 -5.48
CA VAL A 86 -8.00 -9.40 -5.50
C VAL A 86 -7.57 -8.26 -4.58
N GLY A 87 -7.04 -8.57 -3.41
CA GLY A 87 -6.57 -7.56 -2.47
C GLY A 87 -5.25 -6.90 -2.90
N LEU A 88 -4.36 -7.61 -3.60
CA LEU A 88 -3.08 -7.07 -4.04
C LEU A 88 -3.13 -6.34 -5.38
N MET A 89 -4.04 -6.71 -6.28
CA MET A 89 -4.16 -6.04 -7.58
C MET A 89 -4.35 -4.52 -7.44
N PRO A 90 -5.30 -4.02 -6.62
CA PRO A 90 -5.46 -2.60 -6.39
C PRO A 90 -4.33 -1.95 -5.61
N SER A 91 -3.45 -2.72 -4.96
CA SER A 91 -2.28 -2.18 -4.25
C SER A 91 -1.09 -1.90 -5.18
N THR A 92 -1.08 -2.42 -6.41
CA THR A 92 -0.02 -2.12 -7.39
C THR A 92 0.12 -0.63 -7.72
N PRO A 93 -0.95 0.18 -7.81
CA PRO A 93 -0.84 1.63 -7.94
C PRO A 93 -0.10 2.31 -6.78
N ALA A 94 -0.07 1.73 -5.57
CA ALA A 94 0.70 2.29 -4.45
C ALA A 94 2.18 2.45 -4.81
N ILE A 95 2.76 1.47 -5.49
CA ILE A 95 4.15 1.50 -5.94
C ILE A 95 4.34 2.62 -6.97
N GLY A 96 3.40 2.80 -7.90
CA GLY A 96 3.41 3.88 -8.87
C GLY A 96 3.32 5.26 -8.22
N ILE A 97 2.43 5.44 -7.24
CA ILE A 97 2.32 6.68 -6.47
C ILE A 97 3.61 6.92 -5.67
N ALA A 98 4.09 5.89 -4.96
CA ALA A 98 5.29 5.96 -4.13
C ALA A 98 6.56 6.28 -4.96
N SER A 99 6.66 5.79 -6.19
CA SER A 99 7.75 6.12 -7.10
C SER A 99 7.81 7.61 -7.46
N GLY A 100 6.65 8.28 -7.50
CA GLY A 100 6.55 9.71 -7.78
C GLY A 100 6.70 10.64 -6.56
N VAL A 101 6.61 10.09 -5.36
CA VAL A 101 6.48 10.86 -4.11
C VAL A 101 7.64 11.81 -3.84
N PHE A 102 8.87 11.44 -4.17
CA PHE A 102 10.06 12.29 -4.03
C PHE A 102 10.57 12.79 -5.37
N ALA A 103 10.72 11.92 -6.35
CA ALA A 103 11.23 12.29 -7.67
C ALA A 103 10.29 13.27 -8.39
N GLY A 104 8.97 13.04 -8.34
CA GLY A 104 7.99 13.95 -8.92
C GLY A 104 7.92 15.31 -8.21
N ASP A 105 8.11 15.33 -6.88
CA ASP A 105 8.16 16.60 -6.15
C ASP A 105 9.46 17.37 -6.42
N LYS A 106 10.58 16.67 -6.70
CA LYS A 106 11.83 17.30 -7.16
C LYS A 106 11.62 17.96 -8.51
N GLU A 107 11.09 17.24 -9.49
CA GLU A 107 10.83 17.77 -10.84
C GLU A 107 9.88 18.99 -10.83
N ARG A 108 8.89 19.00 -9.93
CA ARG A 108 7.93 20.11 -9.80
C ARG A 108 8.40 21.25 -8.93
N GLY A 109 9.57 21.14 -8.30
CA GLY A 109 10.07 22.14 -7.33
C GLY A 109 9.25 22.23 -6.03
N CYS A 110 8.35 21.28 -5.79
CA CYS A 110 7.46 21.27 -4.62
C CYS A 110 8.14 20.77 -3.34
N LEU A 111 9.36 20.22 -3.46
CA LEU A 111 10.07 19.66 -2.31
C LEU A 111 10.62 20.75 -1.40
N THR A 112 11.09 21.89 -1.94
CA THR A 112 11.70 23.00 -1.19
C THR A 112 10.79 23.58 -0.11
N PRO A 113 9.51 23.91 -0.37
CA PRO A 113 8.60 24.40 0.68
C PRO A 113 8.41 23.39 1.82
N LEU A 114 8.44 22.08 1.52
CA LEU A 114 8.29 21.02 2.51
C LEU A 114 9.53 20.93 3.42
N LEU A 115 10.72 21.16 2.86
CA LEU A 115 11.99 21.11 3.59
C LEU A 115 12.16 22.26 4.59
N VAL A 116 11.53 23.39 4.34
CA VAL A 116 11.55 24.56 5.25
C VAL A 116 10.61 24.37 6.45
N THR A 117 9.69 23.40 6.39
CA THR A 117 8.78 23.12 7.51
C THR A 117 9.52 22.55 8.73
N PRO A 118 9.07 22.81 9.98
CA PRO A 118 9.68 22.26 11.20
C PRO A 118 9.35 20.77 11.43
N ALA A 119 8.87 20.07 10.42
CA ALA A 119 8.56 18.65 10.48
C ALA A 119 9.83 17.79 10.57
N SER A 120 9.81 16.67 11.29
CA SER A 120 10.93 15.73 11.32
C SER A 120 11.06 14.98 9.97
N ASN A 121 12.27 14.54 9.62
CA ASN A 121 12.49 13.74 8.39
C ASN A 121 11.66 12.46 8.40
N THR A 122 11.54 11.83 9.58
CA THR A 122 10.70 10.65 9.78
C THR A 122 9.23 10.93 9.53
N ALA A 123 8.70 12.06 9.99
CA ALA A 123 7.31 12.45 9.76
C ALA A 123 7.02 12.71 8.28
N ILE A 124 7.95 13.34 7.56
CA ILE A 124 7.81 13.60 6.13
C ILE A 124 7.88 12.29 5.35
N PHE A 125 8.90 11.46 5.60
CA PHE A 125 9.09 10.20 4.89
C PHE A 125 7.93 9.24 5.13
N ALA A 126 7.59 8.98 6.40
CA ALA A 126 6.49 8.09 6.76
C ALA A 126 5.13 8.62 6.25
N GLY A 127 4.89 9.93 6.34
CA GLY A 127 3.68 10.56 5.82
C GLY A 127 3.51 10.37 4.32
N LYS A 128 4.60 10.48 3.56
CA LYS A 128 4.60 10.27 2.11
C LYS A 128 4.39 8.79 1.74
N VAL A 129 5.05 7.86 2.44
CA VAL A 129 4.83 6.42 2.25
C VAL A 129 3.38 6.04 2.56
N LEU A 130 2.86 6.46 3.71
CA LEU A 130 1.47 6.23 4.09
C LEU A 130 0.49 6.84 3.08
N GLY A 131 0.78 8.04 2.57
CA GLY A 131 -0.02 8.68 1.53
C GLY A 131 -0.10 7.90 0.22
N ALA A 132 0.91 7.10 -0.10
CA ALA A 132 0.88 6.19 -1.24
C ALA A 132 0.14 4.88 -0.94
N VAL A 133 0.23 4.37 0.29
CA VAL A 133 -0.39 3.09 0.70
C VAL A 133 -1.88 3.22 0.96
N LEU A 134 -2.32 4.30 1.62
CA LEU A 134 -3.72 4.46 2.04
C LEU A 134 -4.74 4.36 0.89
N PRO A 135 -4.57 5.03 -0.26
CA PRO A 135 -5.51 4.88 -1.38
C PRO A 135 -5.52 3.46 -1.94
N ALA A 136 -4.37 2.80 -1.98
CA ALA A 136 -4.28 1.41 -2.45
C ALA A 136 -5.02 0.45 -1.51
N LEU A 137 -4.88 0.62 -0.20
CA LEU A 137 -5.64 -0.17 0.78
C LEU A 137 -7.14 0.10 0.69
N ALA A 138 -7.55 1.35 0.46
CA ALA A 138 -8.96 1.66 0.25
C ALA A 138 -9.53 0.92 -0.97
N TYR A 139 -8.80 0.91 -2.09
CA TYR A 139 -9.18 0.15 -3.27
C TYR A 139 -9.14 -1.37 -3.05
N SER A 140 -8.17 -1.88 -2.28
CA SER A 140 -8.11 -3.29 -1.90
C SER A 140 -9.35 -3.71 -1.10
N VAL A 141 -9.76 -2.89 -0.14
CA VAL A 141 -11.00 -3.15 0.64
C VAL A 141 -12.22 -3.20 -0.27
N ILE A 142 -12.36 -2.25 -1.21
CA ILE A 142 -13.45 -2.24 -2.18
C ILE A 142 -13.40 -3.52 -3.04
N GLY A 143 -12.24 -3.90 -3.56
CA GLY A 143 -12.07 -5.11 -4.36
C GLY A 143 -12.47 -6.38 -3.60
N ILE A 144 -12.04 -6.50 -2.34
CA ILE A 144 -12.38 -7.63 -1.47
C ILE A 144 -13.89 -7.67 -1.20
N LEU A 145 -14.52 -6.54 -0.90
CA LEU A 145 -15.96 -6.48 -0.66
C LEU A 145 -16.75 -6.86 -1.92
N VAL A 146 -16.34 -6.39 -3.10
CA VAL A 146 -16.94 -6.77 -4.38
C VAL A 146 -16.78 -8.27 -4.61
N TYR A 147 -15.60 -8.83 -4.39
CA TYR A 147 -15.33 -10.26 -4.52
C TYR A 147 -16.22 -11.11 -3.62
N LEU A 148 -16.35 -10.75 -2.35
CA LEU A 148 -17.23 -11.48 -1.43
C LEU A 148 -18.70 -11.34 -1.82
N ALA A 149 -19.12 -10.17 -2.28
CA ALA A 149 -20.46 -9.95 -2.78
C ALA A 149 -20.75 -10.75 -4.06
N GLU A 150 -19.79 -10.84 -4.99
CA GLU A 150 -19.89 -11.67 -6.18
C GLU A 150 -20.11 -13.14 -5.85
N ILE A 151 -19.32 -13.70 -4.91
CA ILE A 151 -19.50 -15.07 -4.47
C ILE A 151 -20.89 -15.27 -3.87
N ALA A 152 -21.32 -14.38 -2.97
CA ALA A 152 -22.61 -14.50 -2.31
C ALA A 152 -23.81 -14.39 -3.27
N LEU A 153 -23.72 -13.50 -4.27
CA LEU A 153 -24.81 -13.22 -5.21
C LEU A 153 -24.87 -14.21 -6.37
N LEU A 154 -23.71 -14.63 -6.91
CA LEU A 154 -23.65 -15.49 -8.08
C LEU A 154 -23.72 -16.99 -7.73
N TYR A 155 -23.14 -17.39 -6.60
CA TYR A 155 -22.98 -18.79 -6.23
C TYR A 155 -23.70 -19.18 -4.93
N GLY A 156 -24.22 -18.20 -4.20
CA GLY A 156 -24.92 -18.37 -2.94
C GLY A 156 -24.06 -18.10 -1.70
N PRO A 157 -24.66 -17.58 -0.62
CA PRO A 157 -23.95 -17.22 0.62
C PRO A 157 -23.30 -18.42 1.31
N ASP A 158 -23.84 -19.64 1.11
CA ASP A 158 -23.28 -20.87 1.68
C ASP A 158 -21.84 -21.13 1.19
N LYS A 159 -21.50 -20.66 -0.01
CA LYS A 159 -20.16 -20.83 -0.58
C LYS A 159 -19.09 -20.01 0.15
N LEU A 160 -19.49 -18.94 0.82
CA LEU A 160 -18.57 -18.17 1.69
C LEU A 160 -18.06 -19.01 2.87
N ALA A 161 -18.84 -19.98 3.33
CA ALA A 161 -18.43 -20.90 4.39
C ALA A 161 -17.29 -21.85 3.97
N LEU A 162 -17.01 -21.97 2.68
CA LEU A 162 -15.86 -22.73 2.17
C LEU A 162 -14.52 -22.04 2.44
N LEU A 163 -14.51 -20.70 2.66
CA LEU A 163 -13.29 -19.97 2.92
C LEU A 163 -12.64 -20.40 4.26
N PRO A 164 -11.40 -20.91 4.25
CA PRO A 164 -10.70 -21.27 5.48
C PRO A 164 -10.35 -20.02 6.28
N VAL A 165 -11.03 -19.82 7.41
CA VAL A 165 -10.96 -18.58 8.22
C VAL A 165 -9.50 -18.22 8.56
N GLY A 166 -8.70 -19.17 9.04
CA GLY A 166 -7.32 -18.92 9.43
C GLY A 166 -6.45 -18.42 8.27
N LEU A 167 -6.56 -19.05 7.10
CA LEU A 167 -5.82 -18.64 5.90
C LEU A 167 -6.30 -17.28 5.41
N SER A 168 -7.62 -17.05 5.38
CA SER A 168 -8.19 -15.79 4.93
C SER A 168 -7.79 -14.61 5.81
N LEU A 169 -7.75 -14.78 7.13
CA LEU A 169 -7.28 -13.75 8.06
C LEU A 169 -5.80 -13.42 7.84
N LEU A 170 -4.94 -14.41 7.64
CA LEU A 170 -3.53 -14.18 7.33
C LEU A 170 -3.34 -13.48 5.98
N ILE A 171 -4.16 -13.82 4.98
CA ILE A 171 -4.16 -13.13 3.70
C ILE A 171 -4.56 -11.66 3.86
N LEU A 172 -5.58 -11.36 4.65
CA LEU A 172 -5.98 -9.98 4.94
C LEU A 172 -4.87 -9.17 5.64
N LEU A 173 -3.99 -9.83 6.40
CA LEU A 173 -2.83 -9.19 7.02
C LEU A 173 -1.65 -9.04 6.05
N VAL A 174 -1.45 -9.98 5.14
CA VAL A 174 -0.35 -9.91 4.17
C VAL A 174 -0.55 -8.80 3.13
N ILE A 175 -1.80 -8.49 2.77
CA ILE A 175 -2.11 -7.44 1.80
C ILE A 175 -1.53 -6.08 2.21
N PRO A 176 -1.84 -5.53 3.41
CA PRO A 176 -1.24 -4.27 3.84
C PRO A 176 0.28 -4.36 4.05
N ALA A 177 0.79 -5.50 4.50
CA ALA A 177 2.22 -5.70 4.66
C ALA A 177 2.96 -5.56 3.30
N LEU A 178 2.53 -6.27 2.27
CA LEU A 178 3.14 -6.21 0.95
C LEU A 178 2.94 -4.85 0.27
N ALA A 179 1.78 -4.21 0.45
CA ALA A 179 1.53 -2.88 -0.07
C ALA A 179 2.48 -1.84 0.59
N LEU A 180 2.69 -1.94 1.90
CA LEU A 180 3.60 -1.08 2.65
C LEU A 180 5.05 -1.32 2.23
N LEU A 181 5.47 -2.59 2.12
CA LEU A 181 6.82 -2.96 1.66
C LEU A 181 7.11 -2.37 0.28
N GLY A 182 6.22 -2.60 -0.67
CA GLY A 182 6.36 -2.10 -2.03
C GLY A 182 6.44 -0.57 -2.09
N ALA A 183 5.56 0.13 -1.38
CA ALA A 183 5.56 1.57 -1.32
C ALA A 183 6.79 2.14 -0.61
N THR A 184 7.27 1.50 0.46
CA THR A 184 8.46 1.95 1.19
C THR A 184 9.71 1.81 0.32
N VAL A 185 9.90 0.68 -0.34
CA VAL A 185 11.05 0.46 -1.24
C VAL A 185 10.97 1.39 -2.45
N ALA A 186 9.78 1.56 -3.05
CA ALA A 186 9.60 2.50 -4.16
C ALA A 186 9.90 3.95 -3.75
N SER A 187 9.49 4.35 -2.53
CA SER A 187 9.80 5.68 -1.98
C SER A 187 11.30 5.87 -1.73
N LEU A 188 11.99 4.82 -1.26
CA LEU A 188 13.46 4.83 -1.10
C LEU A 188 14.16 5.02 -2.45
N ILE A 189 13.74 4.29 -3.48
CA ILE A 189 14.25 4.45 -4.84
C ILE A 189 13.98 5.89 -5.32
N SER A 190 12.75 6.36 -5.18
CA SER A 190 12.32 7.70 -5.57
C SER A 190 13.14 8.82 -4.91
N SER A 191 13.57 8.60 -3.66
CA SER A 191 14.39 9.59 -2.94
C SER A 191 15.79 9.75 -3.52
N ARG A 192 16.31 8.72 -4.21
CA ARG A 192 17.69 8.66 -4.75
C ARG A 192 17.82 9.03 -6.22
N VAL A 193 16.74 8.87 -6.98
CA VAL A 193 16.73 9.22 -8.42
C VAL A 193 16.32 10.68 -8.62
N THR A 194 16.64 11.21 -9.82
CA THR A 194 16.39 12.61 -10.17
C THR A 194 15.07 12.79 -10.92
N THR A 195 14.63 11.79 -11.70
CA THR A 195 13.45 11.89 -12.55
C THR A 195 12.34 10.92 -12.13
N PHE A 196 11.10 11.34 -12.31
CA PHE A 196 9.92 10.50 -12.09
C PHE A 196 9.95 9.23 -12.94
N GLN A 197 10.33 9.35 -14.22
CA GLN A 197 10.41 8.21 -15.14
C GLN A 197 11.41 7.16 -14.66
N SER A 198 12.59 7.58 -14.21
CA SER A 198 13.58 6.66 -13.64
C SER A 198 13.07 5.97 -12.38
N ALA A 199 12.42 6.71 -11.50
CA ALA A 199 11.79 6.12 -10.30
C ALA A 199 10.75 5.07 -10.68
N GLN A 200 9.91 5.33 -11.66
CA GLN A 200 8.88 4.41 -12.12
C GLN A 200 9.46 3.16 -12.77
N ASN A 201 10.49 3.29 -13.60
CA ASN A 201 11.14 2.15 -14.22
C ASN A 201 11.76 1.20 -13.19
N TYR A 202 12.48 1.72 -12.20
CA TYR A 202 13.05 0.88 -11.12
C TYR A 202 11.96 0.28 -10.24
N SER A 203 10.89 1.02 -9.96
CA SER A 203 9.78 0.52 -9.14
C SER A 203 8.96 -0.55 -9.85
N SER A 204 8.90 -0.55 -11.18
CA SER A 204 8.24 -1.62 -11.95
C SER A 204 8.99 -2.94 -11.87
N LEU A 205 10.33 -2.92 -11.77
CA LEU A 205 11.12 -4.13 -11.49
C LEU A 205 10.82 -4.69 -10.09
N LEU A 206 10.62 -3.81 -9.11
CA LEU A 206 10.21 -4.21 -7.76
C LEU A 206 8.86 -4.94 -7.77
N LEU A 207 7.92 -4.48 -8.58
CA LEU A 207 6.63 -5.15 -8.76
C LEU A 207 6.79 -6.61 -9.19
N LEU A 208 7.68 -6.86 -10.14
CA LEU A 208 7.99 -8.20 -10.61
C LEU A 208 8.56 -9.07 -9.48
N VAL A 209 9.49 -8.53 -8.68
CA VAL A 209 10.04 -9.23 -7.51
C VAL A 209 8.94 -9.55 -6.49
N LEU A 210 8.02 -8.62 -6.22
CA LEU A 210 6.90 -8.85 -5.30
C LEU A 210 5.96 -9.94 -5.80
N TRP A 211 5.68 -10.03 -7.10
CA TRP A 211 4.88 -11.10 -7.68
C TRP A 211 5.55 -12.47 -7.54
N PHE A 212 6.88 -12.56 -7.77
CA PHE A 212 7.61 -13.81 -7.53
C PHE A 212 7.67 -14.17 -6.05
N ALA A 213 7.82 -13.19 -5.16
CA ALA A 213 7.78 -13.42 -3.71
C ALA A 213 6.40 -13.96 -3.27
N LEU A 214 5.32 -13.45 -3.89
CA LEU A 214 3.97 -13.94 -3.66
C LEU A 214 3.80 -15.41 -4.09
N LEU A 215 4.28 -15.78 -5.27
CA LEU A 215 4.26 -17.17 -5.74
C LEU A 215 5.06 -18.07 -4.81
N GLY A 216 6.24 -17.62 -4.36
CA GLY A 216 7.04 -18.31 -3.36
C GLY A 216 6.32 -18.49 -2.03
N LEU A 217 5.57 -17.46 -1.58
CA LEU A 217 4.77 -17.52 -0.37
C LEU A 217 3.67 -18.57 -0.45
N VAL A 218 2.94 -18.62 -1.58
CA VAL A 218 1.91 -19.65 -1.83
C VAL A 218 2.53 -21.04 -1.76
N PHE A 219 3.69 -21.24 -2.38
CA PHE A 219 4.41 -22.51 -2.36
C PHE A 219 4.86 -22.90 -0.92
N LEU A 220 5.41 -21.94 -0.17
CA LEU A 220 5.82 -22.16 1.23
C LEU A 220 4.66 -22.61 2.11
N VAL A 221 3.51 -21.96 1.97
CA VAL A 221 2.30 -22.32 2.73
C VAL A 221 1.85 -23.75 2.44
N SER A 222 1.96 -24.17 1.18
CA SER A 222 1.56 -25.52 0.75
C SER A 222 2.41 -26.61 1.40
N ILE A 223 3.70 -26.33 1.69
CA ILE A 223 4.65 -27.28 2.25
C ILE A 223 4.68 -27.25 3.79
N TRP A 224 4.72 -26.06 4.36
CA TRP A 224 5.06 -25.84 5.78
C TRP A 224 3.87 -25.43 6.65
N GLY A 225 2.73 -25.15 6.00
CA GLY A 225 1.49 -24.81 6.68
C GLY A 225 1.38 -23.38 7.19
N LEU A 226 0.30 -23.11 7.94
CA LEU A 226 -0.15 -21.81 8.31
C LEU A 226 0.80 -21.04 9.25
N TRP A 227 1.56 -21.75 10.10
CA TRP A 227 2.49 -21.12 11.05
C TRP A 227 3.66 -20.42 10.37
N VAL A 228 4.20 -21.03 9.31
CA VAL A 228 5.27 -20.40 8.53
C VAL A 228 4.74 -19.17 7.81
N PHE A 229 3.49 -19.22 7.32
CA PHE A 229 2.85 -18.05 6.73
C PHE A 229 2.75 -16.89 7.73
N ALA A 230 2.28 -17.15 8.95
CA ALA A 230 2.20 -16.15 10.01
C ALA A 230 3.58 -15.55 10.34
N ALA A 231 4.62 -16.41 10.43
CA ALA A 231 5.99 -15.95 10.67
C ALA A 231 6.52 -15.05 9.54
N VAL A 232 6.24 -15.40 8.28
CA VAL A 232 6.64 -14.58 7.13
C VAL A 232 5.91 -13.23 7.14
N VAL A 233 4.61 -13.21 7.43
CA VAL A 233 3.86 -11.95 7.56
C VAL A 233 4.45 -11.05 8.64
N ALA A 234 4.75 -11.61 9.81
CA ALA A 234 5.39 -10.87 10.90
C ALA A 234 6.78 -10.34 10.50
N ALA A 235 7.57 -11.15 9.77
CA ALA A 235 8.88 -10.73 9.27
C ALA A 235 8.77 -9.58 8.25
N ILE A 236 7.77 -9.59 7.38
CA ILE A 236 7.52 -8.50 6.43
C ILE A 236 7.20 -7.20 7.18
N PHE A 237 6.30 -7.23 8.17
CA PHE A 237 6.00 -6.04 8.99
C PHE A 237 7.23 -5.51 9.74
N ALA A 238 8.06 -6.40 10.30
CA ALA A 238 9.30 -6.00 10.95
C ALA A 238 10.26 -5.33 9.94
N LEU A 239 10.35 -5.88 8.73
CA LEU A 239 11.15 -5.30 7.65
C LEU A 239 10.61 -3.92 7.22
N ASP A 240 9.30 -3.75 7.14
CA ASP A 240 8.66 -2.47 6.81
C ASP A 240 9.05 -1.37 7.81
N VAL A 241 8.93 -1.67 9.11
CA VAL A 241 9.34 -0.73 10.16
C VAL A 241 10.81 -0.37 10.02
N LEU A 242 11.67 -1.36 9.82
CA LEU A 242 13.11 -1.16 9.64
C LEU A 242 13.40 -0.30 8.42
N LEU A 243 12.78 -0.57 7.29
CA LEU A 243 12.98 0.19 6.04
C LEU A 243 12.48 1.63 6.16
N ILE A 244 11.36 1.88 6.86
CA ILE A 244 10.87 3.25 7.11
C ILE A 244 11.88 4.02 7.98
N VAL A 245 12.41 3.39 9.04
CA VAL A 245 13.42 4.02 9.91
C VAL A 245 14.72 4.30 9.14
N VAL A 246 15.21 3.31 8.39
CA VAL A 246 16.42 3.47 7.56
C VAL A 246 16.19 4.55 6.50
N GLY A 247 15.05 4.53 5.83
CA GLY A 247 14.69 5.52 4.82
C GLY A 247 14.66 6.94 5.37
N ALA A 248 14.03 7.11 6.52
CA ALA A 248 13.98 8.41 7.20
C ALA A 248 15.36 8.92 7.65
N ASN A 249 16.24 8.03 8.07
CA ASN A 249 17.60 8.39 8.52
C ASN A 249 18.55 8.65 7.36
N THR A 250 18.39 7.96 6.24
CA THR A 250 19.23 8.15 5.03
C THR A 250 18.80 9.37 4.21
N TRP A 251 17.56 9.83 4.39
CA TRP A 251 17.04 11.00 3.70
C TRP A 251 17.45 12.29 4.43
N ARG A 252 18.65 12.84 4.07
CA ARG A 252 19.17 14.09 4.65
C ARG A 252 18.70 15.29 3.83
N ARG A 253 18.13 16.29 4.50
CA ARG A 253 17.64 17.56 3.89
C ARG A 253 18.76 18.28 3.14
N GLU A 254 19.96 18.28 3.69
CA GLU A 254 21.14 18.97 3.16
C GLU A 254 21.56 18.41 1.79
N GLU A 255 21.53 17.08 1.61
CA GLU A 255 21.86 16.44 0.33
C GLU A 255 20.81 16.72 -0.75
N VAL A 256 19.55 16.86 -0.35
CA VAL A 256 18.45 17.15 -1.27
C VAL A 256 18.53 18.59 -1.77
N MET A 257 18.91 19.55 -0.91
CA MET A 257 19.12 20.95 -1.29
C MET A 257 20.39 21.16 -2.11
N ALA A 258 21.45 20.38 -1.89
CA ALA A 258 22.71 20.50 -2.62
C ALA A 258 22.65 19.92 -4.06
N ARG A 259 21.62 19.15 -4.40
CA ARG A 259 21.44 18.51 -5.72
C ARG A 259 20.39 19.19 -6.60
N GLN A 260 19.84 20.31 -6.16
CA GLN A 260 18.97 21.20 -6.95
C GLN A 260 19.81 22.31 -7.61
#